data_94315dc9ba49512d4456ca833cef6956
#
_entry.id   94315dc9ba49512d4456ca833cef6956
#
_cell.length_a   1.000
_cell.length_b   1.000
_cell.length_c   1.000
_cell.angle_alpha   90.00
_cell.angle_beta   90.00
_cell.angle_gamma   90.00
#
_symmetry.space_group_name_H-M   'P 1'
#
loop_
_entity.id
_entity.type
_entity.pdbx_description
1 polymer ?
#
loop_
_entity_poly.entity_id
_entity_poly.type
_entity_poly.pdbx_seq_one_letter_code
_entity_poly.pdbx_strand_id
1 'polypeptide(L)'
;GMYKNILVIGSEFHSGGLDISDRGRGVSVIFGDGAGAVILTRSDDEKRGILSTHLHSEGKHAKELTVEGPSIAHWVPEILNNPDDISYYPYMNGTFVFKNAVVRFSEVIMEGLLTNGLTPADINMFIPHQANLRISQFVQKKFKLRDDQVYNNIQKYGNTTAASIVIALSEAWEEGKVNKGDLVVLAAFGSGFTWASA
;
A
#
# COMPACT_ATOMS: atom_id res chain seq x y z
N GLY A 1 -25.41 -7.19 -6.38
CA GLY A 1 -24.53 -7.56 -5.30
C GLY A 1 -25.29 -7.91 -4.03
N MET A 2 -24.63 -8.62 -3.13
CA MET A 2 -25.21 -9.05 -1.84
C MET A 2 -25.42 -7.85 -0.88
N TYR A 3 -24.54 -6.85 -0.95
CA TYR A 3 -24.59 -5.68 -0.08
C TYR A 3 -24.76 -4.39 -0.89
N LYS A 4 -25.48 -3.41 -0.32
CA LYS A 4 -25.69 -2.08 -0.93
C LYS A 4 -24.62 -1.07 -0.51
N ASN A 5 -24.15 -1.21 0.73
CA ASN A 5 -23.10 -0.37 1.30
C ASN A 5 -22.06 -1.28 1.95
N ILE A 6 -20.78 -1.01 1.68
CA ILE A 6 -19.65 -1.76 2.22
C ILE A 6 -18.70 -0.75 2.83
N LEU A 7 -18.39 -0.90 4.11
CA LEU A 7 -17.36 -0.12 4.80
C LEU A 7 -16.02 -0.87 4.67
N VAL A 8 -15.05 -0.22 4.05
CA VAL A 8 -13.66 -0.71 3.97
C VAL A 8 -12.81 0.13 4.91
N ILE A 9 -12.11 -0.52 5.83
CA ILE A 9 -11.28 0.14 6.85
C ILE A 9 -9.85 -0.39 6.73
N GLY A 10 -8.87 0.53 6.71
CA GLY A 10 -7.46 0.25 6.94
C GLY A 10 -7.05 0.93 8.24
N SER A 11 -6.42 0.19 9.16
CA SER A 11 -5.98 0.72 10.44
C SER A 11 -4.72 0.01 10.89
N GLU A 12 -3.70 0.79 11.21
CA GLU A 12 -2.37 0.29 11.55
C GLU A 12 -1.83 0.99 12.80
N PHE A 13 -1.24 0.18 13.67
CA PHE A 13 -0.56 0.63 14.88
C PHE A 13 0.84 0.01 14.94
N HIS A 14 1.81 0.66 14.28
CA HIS A 14 3.18 0.19 14.18
C HIS A 14 4.03 0.61 15.38
N SER A 15 3.80 1.81 15.92
CA SER A 15 4.65 2.40 16.96
C SER A 15 4.80 1.50 18.20
N GLY A 16 3.80 0.66 18.48
CA GLY A 16 3.83 -0.29 19.58
C GLY A 16 4.67 -1.56 19.36
N GLY A 17 5.11 -1.81 18.10
CA GLY A 17 5.81 -3.05 17.74
C GLY A 17 7.12 -2.85 16.97
N LEU A 18 7.62 -1.60 16.87
CA LEU A 18 8.87 -1.30 16.18
C LEU A 18 10.07 -1.37 17.14
N ASP A 19 11.18 -1.91 16.64
CA ASP A 19 12.46 -1.79 17.32
C ASP A 19 13.03 -0.39 17.12
N ILE A 20 12.89 0.47 18.12
CA ILE A 20 13.37 1.87 18.09
C ILE A 20 14.84 2.02 18.48
N SER A 21 15.56 0.91 18.72
CA SER A 21 17.00 0.91 18.94
C SER A 21 17.79 1.11 17.64
N ASP A 22 19.11 1.29 17.74
CA ASP A 22 19.99 1.37 16.56
C ASP A 22 19.88 0.14 15.64
N ARG A 23 19.58 -1.03 16.21
CA ARG A 23 19.35 -2.28 15.46
C ARG A 23 18.15 -2.16 14.51
N GLY A 24 17.04 -1.60 14.99
CA GLY A 24 15.78 -1.49 14.23
C GLY A 24 15.70 -0.29 13.29
N ARG A 25 16.68 0.65 13.34
CA ARG A 25 16.63 1.93 12.62
C ARG A 25 16.38 1.82 11.10
N GLY A 26 16.78 0.71 10.49
CA GLY A 26 16.59 0.49 9.04
C GLY A 26 15.14 0.23 8.64
N VAL A 27 14.28 -0.11 9.59
CA VAL A 27 12.87 -0.44 9.39
C VAL A 27 11.97 0.53 10.14
N SER A 28 12.28 0.82 11.42
CA SER A 28 11.42 1.64 12.28
C SER A 28 11.18 3.06 11.78
N VAL A 29 12.13 3.65 11.04
CA VAL A 29 12.00 4.99 10.46
C VAL A 29 11.04 5.06 9.26
N ILE A 30 10.55 3.92 8.77
CA ILE A 30 9.70 3.85 7.58
C ILE A 30 8.23 3.93 7.97
N PHE A 31 7.84 3.20 9.02
CA PHE A 31 6.44 2.98 9.37
C PHE A 31 5.84 4.11 10.21
N GLY A 32 4.53 4.30 10.05
CA GLY A 32 3.73 5.21 10.84
C GLY A 32 2.38 4.60 11.22
N ASP A 33 1.75 5.16 12.23
CA ASP A 33 0.39 4.80 12.64
C ASP A 33 -0.63 5.57 11.81
N GLY A 34 -1.77 4.95 11.54
CA GLY A 34 -2.83 5.61 10.81
C GLY A 34 -4.06 4.75 10.62
N ALA A 35 -5.18 5.40 10.40
CA ALA A 35 -6.44 4.76 10.08
C ALA A 35 -7.19 5.57 9.01
N GLY A 36 -7.90 4.86 8.15
CA GLY A 36 -8.76 5.45 7.16
C GLY A 36 -9.90 4.51 6.78
N ALA A 37 -11.01 5.07 6.31
CA ALA A 37 -12.16 4.30 5.90
C ALA A 37 -12.79 4.89 4.64
N VAL A 38 -13.35 4.01 3.80
CA VAL A 38 -14.18 4.40 2.65
C VAL A 38 -15.48 3.60 2.67
N ILE A 39 -16.54 4.21 2.18
CA ILE A 39 -17.82 3.54 1.99
C ILE A 39 -18.02 3.33 0.49
N LEU A 40 -18.10 2.06 0.08
CA LEU A 40 -18.48 1.67 -1.26
C LEU A 40 -20.00 1.55 -1.33
N THR A 41 -20.61 2.26 -2.26
CA THR A 41 -22.06 2.20 -2.49
C THR A 41 -22.34 1.76 -3.92
N ARG A 42 -23.53 1.23 -4.15
CA ARG A 42 -23.97 0.96 -5.51
C ARG A 42 -24.05 2.25 -6.32
N SER A 43 -23.51 2.24 -7.52
CA SER A 43 -23.71 3.28 -8.53
C SER A 43 -24.75 2.80 -9.54
N ASP A 44 -25.67 3.70 -9.93
CA ASP A 44 -26.58 3.47 -11.05
C ASP A 44 -25.97 3.99 -12.38
N ASP A 45 -24.80 4.63 -12.33
CA ASP A 45 -24.05 5.08 -13.49
C ASP A 45 -22.99 4.01 -13.84
N GLU A 46 -23.22 3.28 -14.92
CA GLU A 46 -22.32 2.20 -15.38
C GLU A 46 -20.92 2.70 -15.79
N LYS A 47 -20.74 4.00 -15.97
CA LYS A 47 -19.46 4.61 -16.30
C LYS A 47 -18.67 5.10 -15.08
N ARG A 48 -19.18 4.87 -13.88
CA ARG A 48 -18.59 5.34 -12.63
C ARG A 48 -18.49 4.24 -11.61
N GLY A 49 -17.40 4.24 -10.89
CA GLY A 49 -17.12 3.31 -9.79
C GLY A 49 -15.80 2.59 -10.02
N ILE A 50 -15.62 1.48 -9.34
CA ILE A 50 -14.46 0.62 -9.51
C ILE A 50 -14.63 -0.12 -10.84
N LEU A 51 -13.74 0.17 -11.80
CA LEU A 51 -13.79 -0.42 -13.15
C LEU A 51 -13.33 -1.87 -13.11
N SER A 52 -12.24 -2.16 -12.41
CA SER A 52 -11.72 -3.51 -12.21
C SER A 52 -10.82 -3.57 -10.98
N THR A 53 -10.57 -4.76 -10.48
CA THR A 53 -9.61 -5.03 -9.40
C THR A 53 -8.73 -6.21 -9.80
N HIS A 54 -7.43 -6.07 -9.56
CA HIS A 54 -6.42 -7.07 -9.90
C HIS A 54 -5.61 -7.39 -8.65
N LEU A 55 -5.56 -8.66 -8.26
CA LEU A 55 -4.90 -9.13 -7.04
C LEU A 55 -3.98 -10.30 -7.36
N HIS A 56 -2.77 -10.24 -6.85
CA HIS A 56 -1.76 -11.27 -7.03
C HIS A 56 -1.03 -11.56 -5.71
N SER A 57 -0.50 -12.77 -5.61
CA SER A 57 0.35 -13.16 -4.48
C SER A 57 1.45 -14.13 -4.91
N GLU A 58 2.59 -14.07 -4.24
CA GLU A 58 3.74 -14.93 -4.46
C GLU A 58 4.43 -15.27 -3.13
N GLY A 59 3.97 -16.36 -2.50
CA GLY A 59 4.39 -16.75 -1.15
C GLY A 59 5.84 -17.19 -0.99
N LYS A 60 6.55 -17.48 -2.10
CA LYS A 60 7.97 -17.90 -2.04
C LYS A 60 8.91 -16.87 -1.41
N HIS A 61 8.47 -15.62 -1.31
CA HIS A 61 9.23 -14.49 -0.77
C HIS A 61 8.72 -14.00 0.59
N ALA A 62 7.91 -14.80 1.28
CA ALA A 62 7.27 -14.41 2.53
C ALA A 62 8.24 -13.93 3.62
N LYS A 63 9.46 -14.46 3.63
CA LYS A 63 10.49 -14.10 4.63
C LYS A 63 11.25 -12.82 4.33
N GLU A 64 11.06 -12.22 3.15
CA GLU A 64 11.79 -11.02 2.75
C GLU A 64 11.20 -9.72 3.33
N LEU A 65 9.95 -9.79 3.78
CA LEU A 65 9.23 -8.73 4.48
C LEU A 65 8.25 -9.38 5.44
N THR A 66 8.60 -9.47 6.72
CA THR A 66 7.85 -10.29 7.67
C THR A 66 8.02 -9.84 9.12
N VAL A 67 7.09 -10.24 9.96
CA VAL A 67 7.24 -10.39 11.41
C VAL A 67 6.99 -11.87 11.71
N GLU A 68 7.99 -12.59 12.21
CA GLU A 68 7.87 -14.03 12.47
C GLU A 68 7.21 -14.34 13.82
N GLY A 69 7.37 -13.47 14.80
CA GLY A 69 6.78 -13.59 16.12
C GLY A 69 5.98 -12.34 16.54
N PRO A 70 5.17 -12.40 17.60
CA PRO A 70 4.69 -13.62 18.26
C PRO A 70 3.75 -14.44 17.38
N SER A 71 3.74 -15.75 17.57
CA SER A 71 2.88 -16.67 16.83
C SER A 71 2.39 -17.78 17.78
N ILE A 72 1.53 -18.67 17.27
CA ILE A 72 1.15 -19.88 18.04
C ILE A 72 2.37 -20.76 18.37
N ALA A 73 3.42 -20.70 17.54
CA ALA A 73 4.68 -21.42 17.78
C ALA A 73 5.58 -20.74 18.82
N HIS A 74 5.36 -19.44 19.07
CA HIS A 74 6.16 -18.63 20.01
C HIS A 74 5.23 -17.81 20.90
N TRP A 75 4.90 -18.37 22.07
CA TRP A 75 3.95 -17.77 23.01
C TRP A 75 4.53 -16.56 23.76
N VAL A 76 3.63 -15.69 24.21
CA VAL A 76 3.98 -14.50 25.02
C VAL A 76 4.99 -14.76 26.14
N PRO A 77 4.92 -15.88 26.92
CA PRO A 77 5.95 -16.18 27.90
C PRO A 77 7.36 -16.34 27.32
N GLU A 78 7.50 -16.85 26.11
CA GLU A 78 8.81 -17.00 25.46
C GLU A 78 9.36 -15.62 25.08
N ILE A 79 8.51 -14.71 24.63
CA ILE A 79 8.87 -13.31 24.34
C ILE A 79 9.39 -12.62 25.61
N LEU A 80 8.69 -12.77 26.71
CA LEU A 80 9.07 -12.16 27.99
C LEU A 80 10.38 -12.72 28.55
N ASN A 81 10.69 -14.00 28.22
CA ASN A 81 11.92 -14.67 28.65
C ASN A 81 13.10 -14.40 27.67
N ASN A 82 12.84 -13.93 26.47
CA ASN A 82 13.87 -13.63 25.48
C ASN A 82 13.57 -12.30 24.75
N PRO A 83 13.68 -11.16 25.45
CA PRO A 83 13.34 -9.85 24.89
C PRO A 83 14.27 -9.40 23.75
N ASP A 84 15.41 -10.06 23.58
CA ASP A 84 16.37 -9.79 22.50
C ASP A 84 16.11 -10.59 21.21
N ASP A 85 15.05 -11.41 21.19
CA ASP A 85 14.70 -12.18 20.02
C ASP A 85 14.18 -11.23 18.91
N ILE A 86 14.96 -11.13 17.84
CA ILE A 86 14.67 -10.25 16.71
C ILE A 86 13.45 -10.69 15.90
N SER A 87 12.97 -11.92 16.04
CA SER A 87 11.80 -12.43 15.32
C SER A 87 10.50 -11.69 15.66
N TYR A 88 10.46 -10.98 16.80
CA TYR A 88 9.31 -10.17 17.21
C TYR A 88 9.22 -8.81 16.55
N TYR A 89 10.25 -8.42 15.84
CA TYR A 89 10.31 -7.14 15.17
C TYR A 89 10.19 -7.29 13.65
N PRO A 90 9.67 -6.28 12.96
CA PRO A 90 9.59 -6.29 11.50
C PRO A 90 10.98 -6.43 10.87
N TYR A 91 11.13 -7.43 10.01
CA TYR A 91 12.30 -7.62 9.15
C TYR A 91 11.98 -7.24 7.71
N MET A 92 12.92 -6.60 7.03
CA MET A 92 12.79 -6.25 5.62
C MET A 92 14.15 -6.34 4.90
N ASN A 93 14.22 -7.16 3.86
CA ASN A 93 15.27 -7.08 2.87
C ASN A 93 14.98 -5.94 1.89
N GLY A 94 15.31 -4.70 2.28
CA GLY A 94 14.89 -3.49 1.58
C GLY A 94 15.27 -3.45 0.10
N THR A 95 16.46 -3.94 -0.27
CA THR A 95 16.91 -3.98 -1.67
C THR A 95 16.07 -4.96 -2.50
N PHE A 96 15.79 -6.14 -1.96
CA PHE A 96 15.02 -7.16 -2.64
C PHE A 96 13.54 -6.75 -2.76
N VAL A 97 12.96 -6.23 -1.68
CA VAL A 97 11.61 -5.68 -1.64
C VAL A 97 11.44 -4.57 -2.66
N PHE A 98 12.36 -3.59 -2.71
CA PHE A 98 12.32 -2.49 -3.67
C PHE A 98 12.30 -2.99 -5.13
N LYS A 99 13.23 -3.90 -5.49
CA LYS A 99 13.31 -4.44 -6.85
C LYS A 99 12.02 -5.14 -7.28
N ASN A 100 11.41 -5.90 -6.39
CA ASN A 100 10.14 -6.57 -6.66
C ASN A 100 8.99 -5.57 -6.74
N ALA A 101 8.93 -4.62 -5.80
CA ALA A 101 7.87 -3.61 -5.78
C ALA A 101 7.78 -2.83 -7.10
N VAL A 102 8.88 -2.30 -7.61
CA VAL A 102 8.84 -1.49 -8.85
C VAL A 102 8.41 -2.29 -10.08
N VAL A 103 8.69 -3.60 -10.10
CA VAL A 103 8.23 -4.50 -11.17
C VAL A 103 6.74 -4.76 -11.01
N ARG A 104 6.31 -5.24 -9.84
CA ARG A 104 4.94 -5.66 -9.58
C ARG A 104 3.93 -4.51 -9.62
N PHE A 105 4.29 -3.32 -9.11
CA PHE A 105 3.47 -2.12 -9.30
C PHE A 105 3.20 -1.85 -10.78
N SER A 106 4.27 -1.90 -11.58
CA SER A 106 4.15 -1.61 -13.00
C SER A 106 3.30 -2.62 -13.74
N GLU A 107 3.46 -3.90 -13.40
CA GLU A 107 2.68 -4.99 -14.02
C GLU A 107 1.20 -4.84 -13.70
N VAL A 108 0.84 -4.67 -12.43
CA VAL A 108 -0.57 -4.64 -12.01
C VAL A 108 -1.29 -3.36 -12.45
N ILE A 109 -0.59 -2.22 -12.55
CA ILE A 109 -1.15 -0.99 -13.13
C ILE A 109 -1.45 -1.20 -14.62
N MET A 110 -0.49 -1.77 -15.37
CA MET A 110 -0.71 -2.04 -16.80
C MET A 110 -1.82 -3.06 -17.02
N GLU A 111 -1.92 -4.08 -16.18
CA GLU A 111 -3.01 -5.06 -16.24
C GLU A 111 -4.37 -4.36 -16.07
N GLY A 112 -4.51 -3.50 -15.06
CA GLY A 112 -5.74 -2.73 -14.83
C GLY A 112 -6.10 -1.82 -16.01
N LEU A 113 -5.13 -1.10 -16.54
CA LEU A 113 -5.34 -0.25 -17.72
C LEU A 113 -5.76 -1.05 -18.95
N LEU A 114 -5.03 -2.10 -19.28
CA LEU A 114 -5.30 -2.93 -20.48
C LEU A 114 -6.65 -3.62 -20.39
N THR A 115 -7.03 -4.15 -19.21
CA THR A 115 -8.33 -4.78 -18.99
C THR A 115 -9.50 -3.83 -19.30
N ASN A 116 -9.31 -2.54 -19.07
CA ASN A 116 -10.32 -1.52 -19.30
C ASN A 116 -10.16 -0.77 -20.64
N GLY A 117 -9.23 -1.21 -21.51
CA GLY A 117 -8.96 -0.55 -22.79
C GLY A 117 -8.33 0.83 -22.63
N LEU A 118 -7.66 1.08 -21.51
CA LEU A 118 -7.04 2.35 -21.15
C LEU A 118 -5.52 2.31 -21.33
N THR A 119 -4.92 3.48 -21.33
CA THR A 119 -3.48 3.71 -21.44
C THR A 119 -2.97 4.57 -20.29
N PRO A 120 -1.65 4.64 -20.02
CA PRO A 120 -1.12 5.57 -19.03
C PRO A 120 -1.48 7.04 -19.26
N ALA A 121 -1.78 7.44 -20.51
CA ALA A 121 -2.18 8.81 -20.82
C ALA A 121 -3.58 9.18 -20.29
N ASP A 122 -4.41 8.17 -20.01
CA ASP A 122 -5.77 8.37 -19.49
C ASP A 122 -5.79 8.60 -17.97
N ILE A 123 -4.67 8.33 -17.27
CA ILE A 123 -4.59 8.47 -15.80
C ILE A 123 -4.68 9.96 -15.43
N ASN A 124 -5.71 10.35 -14.68
CA ASN A 124 -5.79 11.68 -14.09
C ASN A 124 -5.03 11.74 -12.77
N MET A 125 -5.17 10.71 -11.92
CA MET A 125 -4.49 10.64 -10.63
C MET A 125 -4.03 9.20 -10.33
N PHE A 126 -2.78 9.06 -9.93
CA PHE A 126 -2.21 7.84 -9.39
C PHE A 126 -1.97 8.00 -7.88
N ILE A 127 -2.58 7.14 -7.08
CA ILE A 127 -2.42 7.11 -5.62
C ILE A 127 -1.82 5.76 -5.23
N PRO A 128 -0.49 5.66 -5.13
CA PRO A 128 0.18 4.45 -4.69
C PRO A 128 0.03 4.22 -3.19
N HIS A 129 0.16 2.97 -2.76
CA HIS A 129 0.52 2.66 -1.40
C HIS A 129 1.78 3.43 -1.00
N GLN A 130 1.73 4.12 0.14
CA GLN A 130 2.79 5.00 0.62
C GLN A 130 3.91 4.21 1.34
N ALA A 131 4.54 3.29 0.63
CA ALA A 131 5.61 2.44 1.18
C ALA A 131 6.98 3.12 1.17
N ASN A 132 7.31 3.77 0.06
CA ASN A 132 8.59 4.42 -0.17
C ASN A 132 8.44 5.40 -1.34
N LEU A 133 8.82 6.66 -1.13
CA LEU A 133 8.72 7.69 -2.17
C LEU A 133 9.47 7.33 -3.46
N ARG A 134 10.61 6.62 -3.35
CA ARG A 134 11.39 6.18 -4.52
C ARG A 134 10.64 5.18 -5.40
N ILE A 135 9.79 4.33 -4.81
CA ILE A 135 8.93 3.41 -5.58
C ILE A 135 7.92 4.22 -6.39
N SER A 136 7.22 5.14 -5.74
CA SER A 136 6.28 6.04 -6.40
C SER A 136 6.92 6.83 -7.55
N GLN A 137 8.06 7.44 -7.32
CA GLN A 137 8.84 8.17 -8.33
C GLN A 137 9.30 7.28 -9.50
N PHE A 138 9.67 6.03 -9.22
CA PHE A 138 10.04 5.09 -10.28
C PHE A 138 8.84 4.78 -11.19
N VAL A 139 7.68 4.50 -10.59
CA VAL A 139 6.44 4.22 -11.32
C VAL A 139 6.01 5.44 -12.12
N GLN A 140 6.02 6.63 -11.49
CA GLN A 140 5.75 7.91 -12.14
C GLN A 140 6.59 8.10 -13.40
N LYS A 141 7.90 7.93 -13.29
CA LYS A 141 8.84 8.05 -14.41
C LYS A 141 8.57 7.01 -15.50
N LYS A 142 8.29 5.76 -15.10
CA LYS A 142 8.03 4.66 -16.05
C LYS A 142 6.79 4.91 -16.89
N PHE A 143 5.73 5.43 -16.28
CA PHE A 143 4.48 5.75 -16.96
C PHE A 143 4.43 7.18 -17.53
N LYS A 144 5.52 7.96 -17.37
CA LYS A 144 5.63 9.34 -17.80
C LYS A 144 4.52 10.25 -17.25
N LEU A 145 4.10 9.98 -16.01
CA LEU A 145 3.11 10.82 -15.34
C LEU A 145 3.74 12.14 -14.90
N ARG A 146 2.98 13.22 -14.98
CA ARG A 146 3.38 14.54 -14.46
C ARG A 146 3.32 14.53 -12.92
N ASP A 147 3.95 15.52 -12.29
CA ASP A 147 3.97 15.65 -10.84
C ASP A 147 2.57 15.86 -10.25
N ASP A 148 1.69 16.53 -10.98
CA ASP A 148 0.30 16.77 -10.59
C ASP A 148 -0.62 15.53 -10.73
N GLN A 149 -0.15 14.48 -11.37
CA GLN A 149 -0.87 13.22 -11.55
C GLN A 149 -0.52 12.14 -10.51
N VAL A 150 0.38 12.42 -9.57
CA VAL A 150 0.80 11.44 -8.55
C VAL A 150 0.69 12.05 -7.16
N TYR A 151 -0.13 11.45 -6.31
CA TYR A 151 -0.31 11.93 -4.96
C TYR A 151 0.56 11.15 -3.96
N ASN A 152 1.41 11.87 -3.23
CA ASN A 152 2.25 11.30 -2.19
C ASN A 152 2.14 12.12 -0.91
N ASN A 153 1.88 11.45 0.22
CA ASN A 153 1.85 12.05 1.55
C ASN A 153 2.71 11.27 2.57
N ILE A 154 3.55 10.36 2.08
CA ILE A 154 4.44 9.55 2.92
C ILE A 154 5.36 10.41 3.81
N GLN A 155 5.75 11.60 3.37
CA GLN A 155 6.57 12.53 4.14
C GLN A 155 5.85 13.09 5.38
N LYS A 156 4.51 13.02 5.42
CA LYS A 156 3.71 13.44 6.57
C LYS A 156 3.49 12.29 7.56
N TYR A 157 3.20 11.09 7.04
CA TYR A 157 2.65 9.98 7.83
C TYR A 157 3.53 8.73 7.87
N GLY A 158 4.55 8.66 7.01
CA GLY A 158 5.29 7.41 6.82
C GLY A 158 4.46 6.35 6.11
N ASN A 159 4.88 5.11 6.24
CA ASN A 159 4.15 3.94 5.73
C ASN A 159 3.10 3.50 6.75
N THR A 160 1.85 3.87 6.52
CA THR A 160 0.69 3.47 7.33
C THR A 160 -0.01 2.22 6.77
N THR A 161 0.72 1.38 6.02
CA THR A 161 0.29 0.12 5.39
C THR A 161 -1.12 0.17 4.79
N ALA A 162 -2.10 -0.57 5.32
CA ALA A 162 -3.45 -0.65 4.75
C ALA A 162 -4.20 0.69 4.77
N ALA A 163 -3.89 1.60 5.69
CA ALA A 163 -4.51 2.92 5.76
C ALA A 163 -3.98 3.90 4.69
N SER A 164 -2.79 3.66 4.13
CA SER A 164 -2.04 4.66 3.37
C SER A 164 -2.76 5.18 2.12
N ILE A 165 -3.36 4.29 1.32
CA ILE A 165 -4.11 4.68 0.12
C ILE A 165 -5.36 5.47 0.49
N VAL A 166 -6.08 5.02 1.52
CA VAL A 166 -7.32 5.68 1.96
C VAL A 166 -7.05 7.08 2.48
N ILE A 167 -6.00 7.25 3.30
CA ILE A 167 -5.58 8.56 3.81
C ILE A 167 -5.16 9.46 2.62
N ALA A 168 -4.35 8.95 1.70
CA ALA A 168 -3.89 9.69 0.53
C ALA A 168 -5.05 10.09 -0.40
N LEU A 169 -6.01 9.20 -0.60
CA LEU A 169 -7.21 9.49 -1.41
C LEU A 169 -8.08 10.57 -0.76
N SER A 170 -8.29 10.50 0.56
CA SER A 170 -9.06 11.50 1.31
C SER A 170 -8.42 12.88 1.20
N GLU A 171 -7.11 12.98 1.47
CA GLU A 171 -6.40 14.26 1.35
C GLU A 171 -6.40 14.79 -0.08
N ALA A 172 -6.13 13.92 -1.09
CA ALA A 172 -6.16 14.32 -2.49
C ALA A 172 -7.53 14.87 -2.91
N TRP A 173 -8.61 14.28 -2.39
CA TRP A 173 -9.96 14.77 -2.60
C TRP A 173 -10.19 16.12 -1.92
N GLU A 174 -9.84 16.27 -0.64
CA GLU A 174 -10.00 17.51 0.13
C GLU A 174 -9.18 18.67 -0.47
N GLU A 175 -8.00 18.37 -1.01
CA GLU A 175 -7.13 19.34 -1.69
C GLU A 175 -7.60 19.67 -3.12
N GLY A 176 -8.68 19.06 -3.62
CA GLY A 176 -9.17 19.26 -4.99
C GLY A 176 -8.25 18.70 -6.07
N LYS A 177 -7.38 17.75 -5.74
CA LYS A 177 -6.49 17.06 -6.67
C LYS A 177 -7.19 15.93 -7.42
N VAL A 178 -8.25 15.38 -6.83
CA VAL A 178 -9.13 14.38 -7.44
C VAL A 178 -10.51 15.00 -7.64
N ASN A 179 -11.03 14.92 -8.85
CA ASN A 179 -12.30 15.52 -9.22
C ASN A 179 -13.27 14.46 -9.75
N LYS A 180 -14.54 14.82 -9.79
CA LYS A 180 -15.57 13.96 -10.34
C LYS A 180 -15.34 13.71 -11.84
N GLY A 181 -15.17 12.45 -12.20
CA GLY A 181 -14.91 12.01 -13.56
C GLY A 181 -13.44 11.69 -13.84
N ASP A 182 -12.55 11.96 -12.91
CA ASP A 182 -11.15 11.57 -13.04
C ASP A 182 -10.98 10.05 -13.00
N LEU A 183 -10.08 9.55 -13.83
CA LEU A 183 -9.57 8.19 -13.72
C LEU A 183 -8.51 8.15 -12.63
N VAL A 184 -8.84 7.50 -11.50
CA VAL A 184 -7.94 7.30 -10.38
C VAL A 184 -7.42 5.88 -10.41
N VAL A 185 -6.10 5.72 -10.40
CA VAL A 185 -5.44 4.41 -10.30
C VAL A 185 -4.89 4.25 -8.89
N LEU A 186 -5.33 3.21 -8.22
CA LEU A 186 -4.80 2.78 -6.93
C LEU A 186 -3.92 1.56 -7.13
N ALA A 187 -2.76 1.51 -6.48
CA ALA A 187 -1.93 0.30 -6.51
C ALA A 187 -1.14 0.11 -5.22
N ALA A 188 -0.95 -1.14 -4.85
CA ALA A 188 -0.22 -1.52 -3.65
C ALA A 188 0.69 -2.73 -3.90
N PHE A 189 1.76 -2.81 -3.12
CA PHE A 189 2.62 -3.97 -2.99
C PHE A 189 3.05 -4.11 -1.53
N GLY A 190 3.06 -5.31 -1.01
CA GLY A 190 3.41 -5.57 0.37
C GLY A 190 3.91 -6.98 0.64
N SER A 191 3.97 -7.29 1.94
CA SER A 191 4.37 -8.60 2.45
C SER A 191 3.56 -9.73 1.80
N GLY A 192 4.22 -10.87 1.65
CA GLY A 192 3.63 -12.05 1.05
C GLY A 192 4.55 -12.72 0.00
N PHE A 193 4.95 -12.18 -1.16
CA PHE A 193 4.50 -10.86 -1.59
C PHE A 193 3.06 -10.87 -2.08
N THR A 194 2.40 -9.74 -1.91
CA THR A 194 1.08 -9.48 -2.48
C THR A 194 1.08 -8.13 -3.17
N TRP A 195 0.34 -8.02 -4.27
CA TRP A 195 0.17 -6.74 -4.98
C TRP A 195 -1.19 -6.65 -5.62
N ALA A 196 -1.68 -5.43 -5.77
CA ALA A 196 -3.01 -5.19 -6.30
C ALA A 196 -3.10 -3.84 -6.99
N SER A 197 -4.10 -3.69 -7.88
CA SER A 197 -4.58 -2.42 -8.42
C SER A 197 -6.10 -2.36 -8.47
N ALA A 198 -6.62 -1.14 -8.46
CA ALA A 198 -8.02 -0.80 -8.69
C ALA A 198 -8.13 0.52 -9.42
#